data_c9baa42fab58bdf051172af513cbfdc7
#
_entry.id   c9baa42fab58bdf051172af513cbfdc7
#
_cell.length_a   1.000
_cell.length_b   1.000
_cell.length_c   1.000
_cell.angle_alpha   90.00
_cell.angle_beta   90.00
_cell.angle_gamma   90.00
#
_symmetry.space_group_name_H-M   'P 1'
#
loop_
_entity.id
_entity.type
_entity.pdbx_description
1 polymer ?
#
loop_
_entity_poly.entity_id
_entity_poly.type
_entity_poly.pdbx_seq_one_letter_code
_entity_poly.pdbx_strand_id
1 'polypeptide(L)'
;MEKIRFANYLKDYLEFNNITNKDFANRIGITPKHLIDILSGKRDLSSQIIDSISIVTNIPADYIYKMELNYKIESDIDEYLKNNNLTISQYLNKFSYQYLIKNKWFTFIDVNNKMDIAKDILKFLRVKDPQKIYEIDKNIYYKSKNDKPELLLLWLEKCYRETLNQKIEKYEKENIDILVNYIRDLASKNVFDEGMLIKEFNKNGIGLVIQQDIPGSKIRGAFKVHKD
;
A
#
# COMPACT_ATOMS: atom_id res chain seq x y z
N MET A 1 -9.49 18.96 -3.23
CA MET A 1 -10.37 18.76 -2.05
C MET A 1 -9.55 19.17 -0.83
N GLU A 2 -10.12 19.98 0.04
CA GLU A 2 -9.42 20.42 1.25
C GLU A 2 -9.20 19.20 2.16
N LYS A 3 -8.00 19.05 2.68
CA LYS A 3 -7.67 17.96 3.60
C LYS A 3 -8.41 18.17 4.90
N ILE A 4 -9.28 17.24 5.26
CA ILE A 4 -10.05 17.34 6.48
C ILE A 4 -9.27 16.67 7.62
N ARG A 5 -8.67 17.48 8.50
CA ARG A 5 -8.11 17.01 9.76
C ARG A 5 -9.22 16.95 10.81
N PHE A 6 -9.20 15.95 11.69
CA PHE A 6 -10.18 15.86 12.76
C PHE A 6 -10.20 17.11 13.67
N ALA A 7 -9.06 17.76 13.85
CA ALA A 7 -8.96 19.02 14.59
C ALA A 7 -9.89 20.14 14.05
N ASN A 8 -10.10 20.19 12.71
CA ASN A 8 -11.04 21.16 12.13
C ASN A 8 -12.49 20.79 12.45
N TYR A 9 -12.82 19.50 12.29
CA TYR A 9 -14.14 18.99 12.69
C TYR A 9 -14.43 19.24 14.19
N LEU A 10 -13.41 19.02 15.04
CA LEU A 10 -13.55 19.29 16.48
C LEU A 10 -13.79 20.76 16.78
N LYS A 11 -13.16 21.69 16.07
CA LYS A 11 -13.45 23.14 16.20
C LYS A 11 -14.92 23.43 15.91
N ASP A 12 -15.38 22.98 14.76
CA ASP A 12 -16.77 23.18 14.33
C ASP A 12 -17.76 22.58 15.35
N TYR A 13 -17.43 21.38 15.87
CA TYR A 13 -18.22 20.73 16.92
C TYR A 13 -18.29 21.57 18.20
N LEU A 14 -17.16 22.11 18.65
CA LEU A 14 -17.11 22.95 19.86
C LEU A 14 -17.92 24.26 19.68
N GLU A 15 -17.75 24.92 18.53
CA GLU A 15 -18.49 26.13 18.18
C GLU A 15 -19.99 25.86 18.11
N PHE A 16 -20.41 24.81 17.40
CA PHE A 16 -21.82 24.45 17.26
C PHE A 16 -22.49 24.17 18.61
N ASN A 17 -21.78 23.53 19.53
CA ASN A 17 -22.31 23.17 20.85
C ASN A 17 -22.07 24.27 21.92
N ASN A 18 -21.51 25.44 21.55
CA ASN A 18 -21.17 26.52 22.47
C ASN A 18 -20.25 26.08 23.63
N ILE A 19 -19.30 25.15 23.36
CA ILE A 19 -18.35 24.64 24.34
C ILE A 19 -17.04 25.41 24.21
N THR A 20 -16.58 26.05 25.32
CA THR A 20 -15.31 26.75 25.31
C THR A 20 -14.12 25.79 25.28
N ASN A 21 -12.98 26.20 24.66
CA ASN A 21 -11.76 25.40 24.68
C ASN A 21 -11.31 25.06 26.11
N LYS A 22 -11.52 25.96 27.08
CA LYS A 22 -11.19 25.74 28.50
C LYS A 22 -12.05 24.62 29.10
N ASP A 23 -13.35 24.67 28.90
CA ASP A 23 -14.28 23.67 29.43
C ASP A 23 -14.04 22.30 28.79
N PHE A 24 -13.84 22.27 27.48
CA PHE A 24 -13.57 21.02 26.78
C PHE A 24 -12.24 20.39 27.22
N ALA A 25 -11.17 21.19 27.30
CA ALA A 25 -9.86 20.73 27.76
C ALA A 25 -9.93 20.12 29.16
N ASN A 26 -10.67 20.76 30.08
CA ASN A 26 -10.90 20.23 31.41
C ASN A 26 -11.62 18.89 31.39
N ARG A 27 -12.66 18.74 30.53
CA ARG A 27 -13.43 17.48 30.42
C ARG A 27 -12.59 16.31 29.91
N ILE A 28 -11.67 16.56 28.97
CA ILE A 28 -10.79 15.52 28.41
C ILE A 28 -9.46 15.37 29.18
N GLY A 29 -9.28 16.11 30.27
CA GLY A 29 -8.14 15.96 31.17
C GLY A 29 -6.81 16.54 30.64
N ILE A 30 -6.85 17.58 29.80
CA ILE A 30 -5.64 18.27 29.27
C ILE A 30 -5.68 19.78 29.59
N THR A 31 -4.55 20.45 29.40
CA THR A 31 -4.51 21.91 29.54
C THR A 31 -5.15 22.59 28.33
N PRO A 32 -5.77 23.79 28.51
CA PRO A 32 -6.30 24.57 27.39
C PRO A 32 -5.25 24.88 26.32
N LYS A 33 -4.01 25.12 26.71
CA LYS A 33 -2.88 25.33 25.79
C LYS A 33 -2.63 24.08 24.93
N HIS A 34 -2.66 22.90 25.54
CA HIS A 34 -2.47 21.63 24.82
C HIS A 34 -3.59 21.43 23.78
N LEU A 35 -4.84 21.72 24.14
CA LEU A 35 -5.97 21.65 23.19
C LEU A 35 -5.77 22.65 22.03
N ILE A 36 -5.39 23.88 22.30
CA ILE A 36 -5.13 24.89 21.25
C ILE A 36 -4.00 24.42 20.32
N ASP A 37 -2.94 23.83 20.84
CA ASP A 37 -1.85 23.28 20.03
C ASP A 37 -2.33 22.14 19.11
N ILE A 38 -3.24 21.29 19.57
CA ILE A 38 -3.90 20.26 18.76
C ILE A 38 -4.79 20.89 17.69
N LEU A 39 -5.69 21.79 18.08
CA LEU A 39 -6.61 22.48 17.17
C LEU A 39 -5.90 23.33 16.12
N SER A 40 -4.71 23.85 16.41
CA SER A 40 -3.88 24.59 15.46
C SER A 40 -2.95 23.71 14.62
N GLY A 41 -2.93 22.43 14.86
CA GLY A 41 -2.08 21.48 14.12
C GLY A 41 -0.62 21.45 14.56
N LYS A 42 -0.28 22.10 15.65
CA LYS A 42 1.08 22.07 16.23
C LYS A 42 1.38 20.76 16.95
N ARG A 43 0.35 20.03 17.34
CA ARG A 43 0.46 18.71 17.97
C ARG A 43 -0.51 17.72 17.35
N ASP A 44 -0.08 16.46 17.30
CA ASP A 44 -0.92 15.34 16.91
C ASP A 44 -1.79 14.85 18.07
N LEU A 45 -2.91 14.19 17.73
CA LEU A 45 -3.76 13.51 18.69
C LEU A 45 -3.09 12.21 19.13
N SER A 46 -2.82 12.06 20.44
CA SER A 46 -2.42 10.77 21.01
C SER A 46 -3.64 9.85 21.16
N SER A 47 -3.40 8.53 21.27
CA SER A 47 -4.47 7.56 21.53
C SER A 47 -5.28 7.91 22.77
N GLN A 48 -4.65 8.29 23.86
CA GLN A 48 -5.31 8.66 25.11
C GLN A 48 -6.23 9.89 24.93
N ILE A 49 -5.81 10.87 24.14
CA ILE A 49 -6.62 12.06 23.84
C ILE A 49 -7.80 11.68 22.94
N ILE A 50 -7.59 10.81 21.95
CA ILE A 50 -8.68 10.32 21.09
C ILE A 50 -9.74 9.59 21.92
N ASP A 51 -9.33 8.72 22.84
CA ASP A 51 -10.22 7.99 23.72
C ASP A 51 -11.02 8.96 24.62
N SER A 52 -10.34 9.98 25.19
CA SER A 52 -11.01 11.00 26.01
C SER A 52 -12.00 11.84 25.21
N ILE A 53 -11.64 12.24 23.99
CA ILE A 53 -12.54 12.94 23.07
C ILE A 53 -13.76 12.08 22.75
N SER A 54 -13.54 10.82 22.42
CA SER A 54 -14.61 9.88 22.09
C SER A 54 -15.61 9.76 23.24
N ILE A 55 -15.15 9.62 24.49
CA ILE A 55 -15.99 9.54 25.67
C ILE A 55 -16.82 10.83 25.85
N VAL A 56 -16.19 12.00 25.71
CA VAL A 56 -16.84 13.28 25.99
C VAL A 56 -17.80 13.72 24.88
N THR A 57 -17.50 13.38 23.63
CA THR A 57 -18.28 13.81 22.45
C THR A 57 -19.23 12.76 21.90
N ASN A 58 -19.10 11.51 22.33
CA ASN A 58 -19.78 10.34 21.75
C ASN A 58 -19.41 10.06 20.29
N ILE A 59 -18.34 10.69 19.77
CA ILE A 59 -17.80 10.39 18.44
C ILE A 59 -16.96 9.10 18.55
N PRO A 60 -17.23 8.07 17.73
CA PRO A 60 -16.49 6.82 17.84
C PRO A 60 -14.96 7.02 17.65
N ALA A 61 -14.16 6.44 18.54
CA ALA A 61 -12.71 6.59 18.51
C ALA A 61 -12.09 6.09 17.20
N ASP A 62 -12.61 5.00 16.63
CA ASP A 62 -12.17 4.46 15.34
C ASP A 62 -12.42 5.44 14.18
N TYR A 63 -13.48 6.23 14.23
CA TYR A 63 -13.74 7.30 13.26
C TYR A 63 -12.66 8.38 13.35
N ILE A 64 -12.31 8.82 14.57
CA ILE A 64 -11.26 9.83 14.81
C ILE A 64 -9.91 9.31 14.31
N TYR A 65 -9.55 8.08 14.67
CA TYR A 65 -8.33 7.42 14.19
C TYR A 65 -8.27 7.34 12.68
N LYS A 66 -9.36 6.98 12.04
CA LYS A 66 -9.45 6.84 10.58
C LYS A 66 -9.28 8.19 9.87
N MET A 67 -9.86 9.26 10.41
CA MET A 67 -9.67 10.62 9.87
C MET A 67 -8.21 11.08 9.99
N GLU A 68 -7.60 10.94 11.16
CA GLU A 68 -6.21 11.34 11.38
C GLU A 68 -5.24 10.51 10.54
N LEU A 69 -5.47 9.21 10.40
CA LEU A 69 -4.66 8.33 9.54
C LEU A 69 -4.75 8.77 8.07
N ASN A 70 -5.96 9.02 7.56
CA ASN A 70 -6.15 9.50 6.19
C ASN A 70 -5.46 10.84 5.97
N TYR A 71 -5.63 11.79 6.87
CA TYR A 71 -4.95 13.08 6.81
C TYR A 71 -3.43 12.94 6.75
N LYS A 72 -2.86 12.06 7.57
CA LYS A 72 -1.42 11.82 7.62
C LYS A 72 -0.89 11.22 6.31
N ILE A 73 -1.55 10.19 5.80
CA ILE A 73 -1.16 9.57 4.52
C ILE A 73 -1.25 10.58 3.37
N GLU A 74 -2.31 11.37 3.31
CA GLU A 74 -2.48 12.42 2.29
C GLU A 74 -1.40 13.50 2.41
N SER A 75 -1.01 13.84 3.64
CA SER A 75 0.06 14.81 3.89
C SER A 75 1.42 14.28 3.45
N ASP A 76 1.73 13.02 3.75
CA ASP A 76 2.97 12.37 3.32
C ASP A 76 3.04 12.29 1.77
N ILE A 77 1.92 12.01 1.10
CA ILE A 77 1.84 12.02 -0.37
C ILE A 77 2.09 13.41 -0.93
N ASP A 78 1.43 14.44 -0.41
CA ASP A 78 1.58 15.81 -0.90
C ASP A 78 2.98 16.37 -0.66
N GLU A 79 3.59 16.05 0.48
CA GLU A 79 4.97 16.40 0.77
C GLU A 79 5.92 15.76 -0.26
N TYR A 80 5.73 14.47 -0.55
CA TYR A 80 6.50 13.79 -1.58
C TYR A 80 6.32 14.44 -2.95
N LEU A 81 5.07 14.76 -3.34
CA LEU A 81 4.77 15.40 -4.62
C LEU A 81 5.46 16.77 -4.73
N LYS A 82 5.37 17.57 -3.67
CA LYS A 82 6.01 18.90 -3.59
C LYS A 82 7.52 18.81 -3.70
N ASN A 83 8.15 17.91 -2.95
CA ASN A 83 9.60 17.74 -2.92
C ASN A 83 10.16 17.25 -4.25
N ASN A 84 9.34 16.56 -5.06
CA ASN A 84 9.73 16.04 -6.36
C ASN A 84 9.18 16.85 -7.55
N ASN A 85 8.52 17.99 -7.31
CA ASN A 85 7.86 18.82 -8.34
C ASN A 85 6.89 18.02 -9.22
N LEU A 86 6.11 17.12 -8.62
CA LEU A 86 5.16 16.27 -9.32
C LEU A 86 3.71 16.68 -9.01
N THR A 87 2.87 16.61 -10.02
CA THR A 87 1.42 16.57 -9.80
C THR A 87 0.99 15.15 -9.43
N ILE A 88 -0.15 15.01 -8.75
CA ILE A 88 -0.72 13.70 -8.42
C ILE A 88 -0.95 12.84 -9.68
N SER A 89 -1.32 13.45 -10.81
CA SER A 89 -1.48 12.75 -12.09
C SER A 89 -0.17 12.20 -12.63
N GLN A 90 0.90 12.97 -12.56
CA GLN A 90 2.23 12.53 -12.99
C GLN A 90 2.74 11.38 -12.09
N TYR A 91 2.50 11.48 -10.78
CA TYR A 91 2.82 10.41 -9.84
C TYR A 91 2.08 9.11 -10.20
N LEU A 92 0.75 9.16 -10.35
CA LEU A 92 -0.05 7.99 -10.66
C LEU A 92 0.29 7.37 -12.02
N ASN A 93 0.69 8.18 -13.00
CA ASN A 93 1.10 7.69 -14.32
C ASN A 93 2.34 6.80 -14.27
N LYS A 94 3.22 6.96 -13.27
CA LYS A 94 4.37 6.06 -13.06
C LYS A 94 3.92 4.61 -12.80
N PHE A 95 2.73 4.43 -12.24
CA PHE A 95 2.13 3.13 -11.91
C PHE A 95 1.18 2.60 -12.98
N SER A 96 1.02 3.30 -14.11
CA SER A 96 0.01 2.93 -15.13
C SER A 96 -1.39 2.72 -14.52
N TYR A 97 -1.80 3.59 -13.59
CA TYR A 97 -2.97 3.39 -12.72
C TYR A 97 -4.28 3.09 -13.48
N GLN A 98 -4.46 3.66 -14.68
CA GLN A 98 -5.64 3.39 -15.52
C GLN A 98 -5.72 1.91 -15.92
N TYR A 99 -4.56 1.30 -16.22
CA TYR A 99 -4.47 -0.13 -16.50
C TYR A 99 -4.82 -0.97 -15.26
N LEU A 100 -4.34 -0.56 -14.08
CA LEU A 100 -4.63 -1.25 -12.81
C LEU A 100 -6.14 -1.23 -12.52
N ILE A 101 -6.80 -0.09 -12.70
CA ILE A 101 -8.24 0.07 -12.51
C ILE A 101 -9.02 -0.81 -13.52
N LYS A 102 -8.70 -0.68 -14.82
CA LYS A 102 -9.37 -1.42 -15.89
C LYS A 102 -9.29 -2.94 -15.69
N ASN A 103 -8.14 -3.42 -15.24
CA ASN A 103 -7.89 -4.86 -15.07
C ASN A 103 -8.13 -5.35 -13.64
N LYS A 104 -8.72 -4.52 -12.77
CA LYS A 104 -9.09 -4.88 -11.39
C LYS A 104 -7.94 -5.54 -10.61
N TRP A 105 -6.74 -4.97 -10.71
CA TRP A 105 -5.56 -5.52 -10.07
C TRP A 105 -5.71 -5.65 -8.56
N PHE A 106 -6.43 -4.71 -7.97
CA PHE A 106 -6.87 -4.71 -6.57
C PHE A 106 -8.13 -3.84 -6.44
N THR A 107 -8.73 -3.85 -5.25
CA THR A 107 -9.92 -3.05 -4.98
C THR A 107 -9.52 -1.60 -4.71
N PHE A 108 -10.12 -0.68 -5.46
CA PHE A 108 -9.98 0.77 -5.23
C PHE A 108 -11.15 1.29 -4.40
N ILE A 109 -10.87 2.23 -3.48
CA ILE A 109 -11.89 2.90 -2.65
C ILE A 109 -12.75 3.81 -3.54
N ASP A 110 -12.10 4.72 -4.29
CA ASP A 110 -12.75 5.60 -5.24
C ASP A 110 -11.84 5.81 -6.47
N VAL A 111 -12.27 5.31 -7.61
CA VAL A 111 -11.52 5.43 -8.88
C VAL A 111 -11.58 6.84 -9.50
N ASN A 112 -12.46 7.70 -9.01
CA ASN A 112 -12.58 9.08 -9.47
C ASN A 112 -11.71 10.04 -8.64
N ASN A 113 -11.28 9.62 -7.45
CA ASN A 113 -10.42 10.39 -6.58
C ASN A 113 -8.96 9.96 -6.70
N LYS A 114 -8.13 10.79 -7.30
CA LYS A 114 -6.70 10.50 -7.51
C LYS A 114 -5.91 10.30 -6.22
N MET A 115 -6.29 10.98 -5.13
CA MET A 115 -5.64 10.79 -3.84
C MET A 115 -5.98 9.42 -3.26
N ASP A 116 -7.23 8.96 -3.38
CA ASP A 116 -7.62 7.62 -2.94
C ASP A 116 -6.94 6.54 -3.77
N ILE A 117 -6.80 6.73 -5.08
CA ILE A 117 -6.00 5.82 -5.93
C ILE A 117 -4.55 5.75 -5.44
N ALA A 118 -3.93 6.89 -5.10
CA ALA A 118 -2.56 6.91 -4.58
C ALA A 118 -2.44 6.17 -3.25
N LYS A 119 -3.38 6.37 -2.32
CA LYS A 119 -3.46 5.63 -1.04
C LYS A 119 -3.61 4.13 -1.27
N ASP A 120 -4.47 3.72 -2.20
CA ASP A 120 -4.69 2.30 -2.50
C ASP A 120 -3.43 1.65 -3.11
N ILE A 121 -2.67 2.37 -3.94
CA ILE A 121 -1.37 1.90 -4.46
C ILE A 121 -0.38 1.69 -3.30
N LEU A 122 -0.24 2.64 -2.37
CA LEU A 122 0.64 2.49 -1.21
C LEU A 122 0.24 1.29 -0.35
N LYS A 123 -1.06 1.14 -0.10
CA LYS A 123 -1.61 0.00 0.63
C LYS A 123 -1.36 -1.33 -0.08
N PHE A 124 -1.51 -1.36 -1.40
CA PHE A 124 -1.22 -2.56 -2.19
C PHE A 124 0.26 -2.93 -2.10
N LEU A 125 1.17 -1.96 -2.20
CA LEU A 125 2.61 -2.14 -2.06
C LEU A 125 3.08 -2.33 -0.61
N ARG A 126 2.18 -2.21 0.38
CA ARG A 126 2.48 -2.32 1.82
C ARG A 126 3.54 -1.33 2.30
N VAL A 127 3.49 -0.13 1.79
CA VAL A 127 4.41 0.96 2.18
C VAL A 127 3.66 2.10 2.83
N LYS A 128 4.33 2.76 3.78
CA LYS A 128 3.76 3.86 4.54
C LYS A 128 3.59 5.13 3.71
N ASP A 129 4.54 5.42 2.85
CA ASP A 129 4.59 6.64 2.06
C ASP A 129 5.30 6.41 0.71
N PRO A 130 5.17 7.34 -0.27
CA PRO A 130 5.74 7.17 -1.61
C PRO A 130 7.25 7.00 -1.64
N GLN A 131 8.00 7.58 -0.71
CA GLN A 131 9.46 7.49 -0.69
C GLN A 131 9.93 6.08 -0.37
N LYS A 132 9.18 5.36 0.48
CA LYS A 132 9.48 3.99 0.88
C LYS A 132 9.36 2.98 -0.26
N ILE A 133 8.67 3.31 -1.35
CA ILE A 133 8.58 2.46 -2.54
C ILE A 133 9.98 2.11 -3.08
N TYR A 134 10.90 3.08 -3.07
CA TYR A 134 12.25 2.91 -3.62
C TYR A 134 13.23 2.28 -2.62
N GLU A 135 12.80 2.05 -1.39
CA GLU A 135 13.55 1.34 -0.36
C GLU A 135 13.19 -0.15 -0.31
N ILE A 136 12.13 -0.56 -1.03
CA ILE A 136 11.70 -1.96 -1.07
C ILE A 136 12.75 -2.79 -1.78
N ASP A 137 13.32 -3.66 -1.00
CA ASP A 137 14.04 -4.89 -1.29
C ASP A 137 15.06 -4.88 -2.44
N LYS A 138 16.33 -4.89 -2.04
CA LYS A 138 17.50 -5.05 -2.94
C LYS A 138 17.72 -6.49 -3.42
N ASN A 139 16.92 -7.47 -2.95
CA ASN A 139 17.09 -8.91 -3.22
C ASN A 139 16.17 -9.41 -4.33
N ILE A 140 15.87 -8.57 -5.29
CA ILE A 140 15.04 -8.93 -6.43
C ILE A 140 15.94 -9.15 -7.65
N TYR A 141 15.90 -10.35 -8.21
CA TYR A 141 16.54 -10.68 -9.48
C TYR A 141 15.49 -10.62 -10.59
N TYR A 142 15.64 -9.72 -11.54
CA TYR A 142 14.68 -9.56 -12.61
C TYR A 142 15.35 -9.34 -13.98
N LYS A 143 14.60 -9.66 -15.03
CA LYS A 143 14.97 -9.37 -16.41
C LYS A 143 13.96 -8.40 -17.01
N SER A 144 14.35 -7.15 -17.16
CA SER A 144 13.55 -6.11 -17.82
C SER A 144 14.41 -5.32 -18.79
N LYS A 145 13.77 -4.77 -19.82
CA LYS A 145 14.42 -3.85 -20.77
C LYS A 145 14.24 -2.37 -20.37
N ASN A 146 13.41 -2.09 -19.39
CA ASN A 146 13.10 -0.75 -18.90
C ASN A 146 13.33 -0.67 -17.40
N ASP A 147 13.88 0.45 -16.98
CA ASP A 147 14.05 0.79 -15.57
C ASP A 147 12.80 1.56 -15.07
N LYS A 148 11.77 0.81 -14.75
CA LYS A 148 10.54 1.33 -14.15
C LYS A 148 10.24 0.57 -12.86
N PRO A 149 10.90 0.96 -11.77
CA PRO A 149 10.80 0.24 -10.50
C PRO A 149 9.35 0.18 -9.98
N GLU A 150 8.56 1.22 -10.22
CA GLU A 150 7.17 1.27 -9.76
C GLU A 150 6.32 0.15 -10.38
N LEU A 151 6.48 -0.12 -11.67
CA LEU A 151 5.76 -1.18 -12.37
C LEU A 151 6.26 -2.57 -11.97
N LEU A 152 7.57 -2.71 -11.78
CA LEU A 152 8.16 -3.95 -11.30
C LEU A 152 7.64 -4.32 -9.92
N LEU A 153 7.61 -3.38 -8.99
CA LEU A 153 7.15 -3.62 -7.62
C LEU A 153 5.67 -3.98 -7.57
N LEU A 154 4.82 -3.29 -8.36
CA LEU A 154 3.41 -3.65 -8.49
C LEU A 154 3.24 -5.07 -9.03
N TRP A 155 3.96 -5.41 -10.09
CA TRP A 155 3.89 -6.73 -10.71
C TRP A 155 4.34 -7.83 -9.74
N LEU A 156 5.45 -7.61 -9.03
CA LEU A 156 5.96 -8.53 -8.02
C LEU A 156 5.01 -8.72 -6.84
N GLU A 157 4.42 -7.64 -6.33
CA GLU A 157 3.45 -7.74 -5.23
C GLU A 157 2.18 -8.49 -5.68
N LYS A 158 1.75 -8.30 -6.94
CA LYS A 158 0.65 -9.08 -7.51
C LYS A 158 1.02 -10.57 -7.56
N CYS A 159 2.19 -10.90 -8.10
CA CYS A 159 2.66 -12.29 -8.15
C CYS A 159 2.79 -12.90 -6.75
N TYR A 160 3.34 -12.16 -5.79
CA TYR A 160 3.46 -12.65 -4.42
C TYR A 160 2.10 -13.00 -3.81
N ARG A 161 1.08 -12.16 -4.02
CA ARG A 161 -0.28 -12.43 -3.52
C ARG A 161 -0.88 -13.70 -4.15
N GLU A 162 -0.57 -13.97 -5.40
CA GLU A 162 -1.01 -15.22 -6.05
C GLU A 162 -0.32 -16.46 -5.44
N THR A 163 0.97 -16.34 -5.04
CA THR A 163 1.66 -17.46 -4.38
C THR A 163 1.08 -17.80 -3.02
N LEU A 164 0.47 -16.84 -2.30
CA LEU A 164 -0.16 -17.10 -1.00
C LEU A 164 -1.35 -18.06 -1.08
N ASN A 165 -1.93 -18.24 -2.28
CA ASN A 165 -3.01 -19.18 -2.53
C ASN A 165 -2.50 -20.54 -3.00
N GLN A 166 -1.17 -20.72 -3.16
CA GLN A 166 -0.56 -21.96 -3.61
C GLN A 166 -0.12 -22.80 -2.40
N LYS A 167 -0.29 -24.12 -2.50
CA LYS A 167 0.28 -25.04 -1.53
C LYS A 167 1.69 -25.40 -1.96
N ILE A 168 2.69 -24.70 -1.38
CA ILE A 168 4.11 -24.84 -1.70
C ILE A 168 4.77 -25.72 -0.65
N GLU A 169 5.49 -26.76 -1.09
CA GLU A 169 6.24 -27.66 -0.22
C GLU A 169 7.55 -27.00 0.23
N LYS A 170 8.30 -27.67 1.13
CA LYS A 170 9.59 -27.17 1.60
C LYS A 170 10.61 -27.16 0.46
N TYR A 171 11.34 -26.06 0.29
CA TYR A 171 12.40 -25.96 -0.69
C TYR A 171 13.61 -26.82 -0.31
N GLU A 172 14.05 -27.65 -1.25
CA GLU A 172 15.27 -28.46 -1.15
C GLU A 172 16.12 -28.24 -2.41
N LYS A 173 17.35 -27.77 -2.20
CA LYS A 173 18.24 -27.38 -3.29
C LYS A 173 18.54 -28.53 -4.27
N GLU A 174 18.59 -29.75 -3.75
CA GLU A 174 18.89 -30.97 -4.51
C GLU A 174 17.84 -31.26 -5.59
N ASN A 175 16.62 -30.76 -5.41
CA ASN A 175 15.52 -30.97 -6.36
C ASN A 175 15.56 -30.04 -7.58
N ILE A 176 16.45 -29.05 -7.60
CA ILE A 176 16.52 -28.07 -8.71
C ILE A 176 16.87 -28.73 -10.03
N ASP A 177 17.82 -29.64 -10.05
CA ASP A 177 18.23 -30.32 -11.30
C ASP A 177 17.09 -31.19 -11.85
N ILE A 178 16.29 -31.80 -10.98
CA ILE A 178 15.09 -32.56 -11.37
C ILE A 178 14.09 -31.63 -12.06
N LEU A 179 13.82 -30.48 -11.46
CA LEU A 179 12.90 -29.48 -12.00
C LEU A 179 13.40 -28.91 -13.35
N VAL A 180 14.70 -28.61 -13.46
CA VAL A 180 15.30 -28.13 -14.71
C VAL A 180 15.18 -29.16 -15.83
N ASN A 181 15.42 -30.43 -15.54
CA ASN A 181 15.29 -31.51 -16.52
C ASN A 181 13.83 -31.72 -16.94
N TYR A 182 12.88 -31.62 -16.01
CA TYR A 182 11.46 -31.66 -16.30
C TYR A 182 11.04 -30.54 -17.26
N ILE A 183 11.47 -29.31 -17.02
CA ILE A 183 11.18 -28.16 -17.89
C ILE A 183 11.77 -28.36 -19.28
N ARG A 184 13.01 -28.88 -19.38
CA ARG A 184 13.67 -29.17 -20.65
C ARG A 184 12.93 -30.24 -21.46
N ASP A 185 12.43 -31.28 -20.79
CA ASP A 185 11.65 -32.31 -21.43
C ASP A 185 10.32 -31.78 -21.99
N LEU A 186 9.59 -30.97 -21.22
CA LEU A 186 8.39 -30.29 -21.70
C LEU A 186 8.66 -29.39 -22.90
N ALA A 187 9.74 -28.60 -22.82
CA ALA A 187 10.14 -27.72 -23.92
C ALA A 187 10.50 -28.50 -25.19
N SER A 188 11.20 -29.65 -25.07
CA SER A 188 11.55 -30.52 -26.21
C SER A 188 10.34 -31.11 -26.90
N LYS A 189 9.28 -31.38 -26.12
CA LYS A 189 8.01 -31.92 -26.62
C LYS A 189 7.03 -30.85 -27.08
N ASN A 190 7.41 -29.59 -26.97
CA ASN A 190 6.56 -28.42 -27.22
C ASN A 190 5.23 -28.47 -26.44
N VAL A 191 5.27 -28.98 -25.21
CA VAL A 191 4.12 -29.07 -24.30
C VAL A 191 4.17 -27.90 -23.32
N PHE A 192 3.10 -27.13 -23.27
CA PHE A 192 2.90 -26.10 -22.28
C PHE A 192 1.56 -26.29 -21.59
N ASP A 193 1.61 -26.63 -20.30
CA ASP A 193 0.47 -26.68 -19.40
C ASP A 193 0.81 -25.90 -18.13
N GLU A 194 0.15 -24.75 -17.94
CA GLU A 194 0.37 -23.87 -16.81
C GLU A 194 0.12 -24.56 -15.47
N GLY A 195 -0.96 -25.32 -15.37
CA GLY A 195 -1.35 -26.00 -14.14
C GLY A 195 -0.36 -27.09 -13.74
N MET A 196 0.16 -27.84 -14.71
CA MET A 196 1.21 -28.84 -14.48
C MET A 196 2.52 -28.19 -14.02
N LEU A 197 2.92 -27.09 -14.67
CA LEU A 197 4.12 -26.34 -14.29
C LEU A 197 4.02 -25.82 -12.86
N ILE A 198 2.92 -25.14 -12.51
CA ILE A 198 2.71 -24.61 -11.17
C ILE A 198 2.78 -25.73 -10.12
N LYS A 199 2.13 -26.87 -10.37
CA LYS A 199 2.18 -28.02 -9.46
C LYS A 199 3.60 -28.54 -9.25
N GLU A 200 4.36 -28.67 -10.34
CA GLU A 200 5.72 -29.22 -10.27
C GLU A 200 6.67 -28.26 -9.55
N PHE A 201 6.56 -26.95 -9.80
CA PHE A 201 7.32 -25.94 -9.05
C PHE A 201 6.97 -25.96 -7.56
N ASN A 202 5.68 -26.04 -7.22
CA ASN A 202 5.22 -26.07 -5.83
C ASN A 202 5.73 -27.29 -5.06
N LYS A 203 5.78 -28.47 -5.68
CA LYS A 203 6.38 -29.69 -5.09
C LYS A 203 7.87 -29.49 -4.76
N ASN A 204 8.56 -28.66 -5.52
CA ASN A 204 9.98 -28.37 -5.33
C ASN A 204 10.23 -27.10 -4.47
N GLY A 205 9.20 -26.64 -3.74
CA GLY A 205 9.32 -25.51 -2.82
C GLY A 205 9.39 -24.14 -3.50
N ILE A 206 8.94 -24.03 -4.73
CA ILE A 206 8.98 -22.79 -5.52
C ILE A 206 7.56 -22.39 -5.93
N GLY A 207 7.15 -21.19 -5.53
CA GLY A 207 5.90 -20.60 -6.03
C GLY A 207 6.10 -20.06 -7.44
N LEU A 208 5.42 -20.63 -8.42
CA LEU A 208 5.40 -20.14 -9.80
C LEU A 208 4.12 -19.37 -10.07
N VAL A 209 4.27 -18.15 -10.61
CA VAL A 209 3.16 -17.33 -11.09
C VAL A 209 3.41 -16.91 -12.53
N ILE A 210 2.46 -17.15 -13.39
CA ILE A 210 2.46 -16.70 -14.78
C ILE A 210 1.51 -15.51 -14.88
N GLN A 211 2.08 -14.32 -14.86
CA GLN A 211 1.35 -13.07 -14.82
C GLN A 211 1.72 -12.19 -16.00
N GLN A 212 0.71 -11.72 -16.74
CA GLN A 212 0.93 -10.75 -17.81
C GLN A 212 1.60 -9.48 -17.25
N ASP A 213 2.52 -8.90 -18.02
CA ASP A 213 3.21 -7.68 -17.63
C ASP A 213 2.27 -6.44 -17.69
N ILE A 214 2.64 -5.41 -16.93
CA ILE A 214 1.97 -4.13 -17.02
C ILE A 214 2.47 -3.40 -18.28
N PRO A 215 1.59 -2.84 -19.13
CA PRO A 215 2.01 -2.13 -20.34
C PRO A 215 3.10 -1.10 -20.08
N GLY A 216 4.20 -1.23 -20.82
CA GLY A 216 5.37 -0.38 -20.70
C GLY A 216 6.40 -0.81 -19.64
N SER A 217 6.17 -1.85 -18.86
CA SER A 217 7.16 -2.40 -17.92
C SER A 217 8.24 -3.23 -18.62
N LYS A 218 7.86 -3.95 -19.68
CA LYS A 218 8.74 -4.89 -20.41
C LYS A 218 9.41 -5.91 -19.50
N ILE A 219 8.74 -6.30 -18.42
CA ILE A 219 9.16 -7.33 -17.49
C ILE A 219 9.01 -8.68 -18.20
N ARG A 220 10.07 -9.50 -18.22
CA ARG A 220 10.05 -10.84 -18.80
C ARG A 220 10.02 -11.94 -17.75
N GLY A 221 10.40 -11.63 -16.54
CA GLY A 221 10.42 -12.52 -15.41
C GLY A 221 11.19 -11.91 -14.25
N ALA A 222 10.88 -12.36 -13.07
CA ALA A 222 11.56 -12.01 -11.84
C ALA A 222 11.60 -13.20 -10.89
N PHE A 223 12.61 -13.21 -10.04
CA PHE A 223 12.78 -14.19 -8.98
C PHE A 223 13.01 -13.44 -7.68
N LYS A 224 12.30 -13.83 -6.63
CA LYS A 224 12.45 -13.28 -5.30
C LYS A 224 12.55 -14.42 -4.28
N VAL A 225 13.53 -14.34 -3.39
CA VAL A 225 13.63 -15.22 -2.23
C VAL A 225 12.84 -14.61 -1.08
N HIS A 226 11.85 -15.32 -0.59
CA HIS A 226 11.18 -15.00 0.67
C HIS A 226 11.91 -15.77 1.79
N LYS A 227 12.32 -15.05 2.81
CA LYS A 227 12.77 -15.68 4.06
C LYS A 227 11.53 -15.86 4.91
N ASP A 228 11.29 -17.10 5.34
CA ASP A 228 10.27 -17.46 6.32
C ASP A 228 10.58 -16.81 7.67
#